data_598953922c5654dc8c6d4f6d6d710889
#
_entry.id   598953922c5654dc8c6d4f6d6d710889
#
_cell.length_a   1.000
_cell.length_b   1.000
_cell.length_c   1.000
_cell.angle_alpha   90.00
_cell.angle_beta   90.00
_cell.angle_gamma   90.00
#
_symmetry.space_group_name_H-M   'P 1'
#
loop_
_entity.id
_entity.type
_entity.pdbx_description
1 polymer ?
#
loop_
_entity_poly.entity_id
_entity_poly.type
_entity_poly.pdbx_seq_one_letter_code
_entity_poly.pdbx_strand_id
1 'polypeptide(L)'
;MASSNSGLSPLMKLNDGRSMPQLGLGLMRFGGEDQTVSVINNAVKAGYRLFDTAAVYGTEPQTGEAFRGLKALRSELFLTTKLWNDSHGKDAPIRAFNASMERFGLEYLDLYLMHWPLPMLDKYVDTWRAMIKLRSEGRVKSIGVSNFTEQHLQRLIDETGEVPAVNQVEMHPYFQQRPLRKFHDKHGIVTQAWSPMGGSFVKMLDEPVVGTLAQKHGRTPSEIVLAWHISCGVSLIPKATSTKHLAENMAAYEVKLNEDDVAALSALDRADGRAGPAPDKFDMGAQREA
;
A
#
# COMPACT_ATOMS: atom_id res chain seq x y z
N MET A 1 -28.04 14.70 2.14
CA MET A 1 -28.28 13.79 0.99
C MET A 1 -26.96 13.09 0.72
N ALA A 2 -26.83 11.81 1.10
CA ALA A 2 -25.64 11.02 0.81
C ALA A 2 -25.68 10.69 -0.68
N SER A 3 -24.72 11.23 -1.45
CA SER A 3 -24.53 10.83 -2.84
C SER A 3 -24.12 9.35 -2.83
N SER A 4 -24.94 8.53 -3.47
CA SER A 4 -24.64 7.12 -3.76
C SER A 4 -23.42 7.04 -4.68
N ASN A 5 -22.23 6.98 -4.11
CA ASN A 5 -20.99 6.64 -4.83
C ASN A 5 -20.96 5.12 -5.09
N SER A 6 -21.90 4.63 -5.90
CA SER A 6 -21.91 3.24 -6.36
C SER A 6 -20.70 3.03 -7.28
N GLY A 7 -19.65 2.40 -6.79
CA GLY A 7 -18.49 1.96 -7.56
C GLY A 7 -17.13 2.49 -7.11
N LEU A 8 -17.06 3.32 -6.07
CA LEU A 8 -15.79 3.80 -5.50
C LEU A 8 -15.46 3.05 -4.21
N SER A 9 -14.16 2.83 -3.97
CA SER A 9 -13.66 2.30 -2.71
C SER A 9 -14.02 3.24 -1.54
N PRO A 10 -14.49 2.74 -0.38
CA PRO A 10 -14.66 3.53 0.83
C PRO A 10 -13.40 4.28 1.23
N LEU A 11 -13.55 5.41 1.90
CA LEU A 11 -12.45 6.21 2.40
C LEU A 11 -12.10 5.83 3.84
N MET A 12 -10.83 5.64 4.12
CA MET A 12 -10.26 5.46 5.46
C MET A 12 -9.69 6.79 5.94
N LYS A 13 -9.95 7.16 7.19
CA LYS A 13 -9.33 8.34 7.81
C LYS A 13 -7.89 8.05 8.20
N LEU A 14 -6.98 8.97 7.85
CA LEU A 14 -5.61 9.00 8.32
C LEU A 14 -5.51 9.83 9.61
N ASN A 15 -4.48 9.58 10.42
CA ASN A 15 -4.24 10.31 11.67
C ASN A 15 -3.88 11.80 11.47
N ASP A 16 -3.52 12.20 10.26
CA ASP A 16 -3.25 13.60 9.88
C ASP A 16 -4.51 14.36 9.40
N GLY A 17 -5.69 13.74 9.55
CA GLY A 17 -6.99 14.32 9.20
C GLY A 17 -7.42 14.14 7.76
N ARG A 18 -6.59 13.56 6.90
CA ARG A 18 -6.91 13.27 5.50
C ARG A 18 -7.63 11.94 5.36
N SER A 19 -8.03 11.63 4.12
CA SER A 19 -8.67 10.36 3.79
C SER A 19 -7.99 9.70 2.61
N MET A 20 -7.93 8.37 2.63
CA MET A 20 -7.32 7.51 1.62
C MET A 20 -8.32 6.43 1.20
N PRO A 21 -8.47 6.11 -0.10
CA PRO A 21 -9.29 4.96 -0.52
C PRO A 21 -8.76 3.66 0.11
N GLN A 22 -9.67 2.80 0.56
CA GLN A 22 -9.32 1.53 1.22
C GLN A 22 -8.66 0.55 0.25
N LEU A 23 -9.16 0.47 -0.99
CA LEU A 23 -8.60 -0.39 -2.03
C LEU A 23 -7.94 0.45 -3.10
N GLY A 24 -6.69 0.10 -3.42
CA GLY A 24 -5.90 0.71 -4.47
C GLY A 24 -5.34 -0.31 -5.45
N LEU A 25 -4.58 0.17 -6.42
CA LEU A 25 -3.88 -0.64 -7.41
C LEU A 25 -2.37 -0.54 -7.20
N GLY A 26 -1.72 -1.69 -6.98
CA GLY A 26 -0.26 -1.79 -6.96
C GLY A 26 0.31 -1.77 -8.38
N LEU A 27 1.27 -0.85 -8.63
CA LEU A 27 1.88 -0.63 -9.95
C LEU A 27 3.27 -1.24 -10.07
N MET A 28 3.62 -2.23 -9.24
CA MET A 28 4.91 -2.88 -9.30
C MET A 28 5.06 -3.74 -10.57
N ARG A 29 6.01 -3.35 -11.44
CA ARG A 29 6.44 -4.11 -12.62
C ARG A 29 5.29 -4.63 -13.49
N PHE A 30 4.75 -3.79 -14.34
CA PHE A 30 3.99 -4.22 -15.52
C PHE A 30 4.94 -4.53 -16.66
N GLY A 31 4.53 -5.37 -17.59
CA GLY A 31 5.39 -5.95 -18.64
C GLY A 31 5.88 -5.00 -19.74
N GLY A 32 5.75 -3.66 -19.57
CA GLY A 32 6.21 -2.65 -20.52
C GLY A 32 5.62 -1.27 -20.20
N GLU A 33 6.22 -0.23 -20.80
CA GLU A 33 5.85 1.18 -20.54
C GLU A 33 4.39 1.47 -20.90
N ASP A 34 3.97 1.09 -22.09
CA ASP A 34 2.60 1.29 -22.60
C ASP A 34 1.53 0.59 -21.75
N GLN A 35 1.90 -0.51 -21.07
CA GLN A 35 0.97 -1.26 -20.25
C GLN A 35 0.58 -0.49 -18.98
N THR A 36 1.50 0.24 -18.37
CA THR A 36 1.22 1.02 -17.13
C THR A 36 0.15 2.07 -17.39
N VAL A 37 0.27 2.85 -18.47
CA VAL A 37 -0.71 3.88 -18.83
C VAL A 37 -2.08 3.28 -19.08
N SER A 38 -2.15 2.20 -19.88
CA SER A 38 -3.42 1.55 -20.22
C SER A 38 -4.09 0.91 -19.00
N VAL A 39 -3.31 0.30 -18.09
CA VAL A 39 -3.82 -0.30 -16.85
C VAL A 39 -4.39 0.77 -15.92
N ILE A 40 -3.70 1.89 -15.72
CA ILE A 40 -4.20 3.00 -14.90
C ILE A 40 -5.51 3.55 -15.46
N ASN A 41 -5.58 3.78 -16.79
CA ASN A 41 -6.79 4.24 -17.45
C ASN A 41 -7.98 3.29 -17.25
N ASN A 42 -7.74 1.98 -17.36
CA ASN A 42 -8.77 0.97 -17.14
C ASN A 42 -9.17 0.87 -15.66
N ALA A 43 -8.22 1.00 -14.75
CA ALA A 43 -8.48 1.01 -13.31
C ALA A 43 -9.35 2.20 -12.90
N VAL A 44 -9.08 3.42 -13.41
CA VAL A 44 -9.92 4.59 -13.16
C VAL A 44 -11.35 4.38 -13.66
N LYS A 45 -11.52 3.76 -14.84
CA LYS A 45 -12.85 3.39 -15.37
C LYS A 45 -13.56 2.35 -14.49
N ALA A 46 -12.79 1.43 -13.89
CA ALA A 46 -13.30 0.42 -12.95
C ALA A 46 -13.57 0.97 -11.54
N GLY A 47 -13.34 2.27 -11.27
CA GLY A 47 -13.61 2.90 -9.98
C GLY A 47 -12.41 3.09 -9.05
N TYR A 48 -11.20 2.67 -9.45
CA TYR A 48 -10.00 2.90 -8.63
C TYR A 48 -9.67 4.39 -8.54
N ARG A 49 -9.24 4.80 -7.33
CA ARG A 49 -8.76 6.17 -7.07
C ARG A 49 -7.42 6.19 -6.34
N LEU A 50 -6.95 5.07 -5.78
CA LEU A 50 -5.65 4.92 -5.13
C LEU A 50 -4.70 4.13 -6.03
N PHE A 51 -3.49 4.68 -6.27
CA PHE A 51 -2.44 4.08 -7.08
C PHE A 51 -1.13 4.09 -6.28
N ASP A 52 -0.50 2.92 -6.15
CA ASP A 52 0.71 2.72 -5.36
C ASP A 52 1.87 2.28 -6.24
N THR A 53 2.91 3.11 -6.31
CA THR A 53 4.17 2.81 -6.98
C THR A 53 5.36 2.97 -6.02
N ALA A 54 6.58 2.93 -6.53
CA ALA A 54 7.82 3.24 -5.84
C ALA A 54 8.90 3.65 -6.84
N ALA A 55 9.88 4.45 -6.40
CA ALA A 55 10.98 4.89 -7.25
C ALA A 55 11.72 3.70 -7.91
N VAL A 56 11.92 2.61 -7.16
CA VAL A 56 12.61 1.40 -7.64
C VAL A 56 11.81 0.59 -8.68
N TYR A 57 10.51 0.84 -8.84
CA TYR A 57 9.69 0.09 -9.80
C TYR A 57 9.86 0.56 -11.25
N GLY A 58 10.38 1.77 -11.45
CA GLY A 58 10.57 2.37 -12.76
C GLY A 58 9.28 2.81 -13.47
N THR A 59 8.14 2.82 -12.77
CA THR A 59 6.81 3.14 -13.35
C THR A 59 6.36 4.58 -13.07
N GLU A 60 7.17 5.40 -12.40
CA GLU A 60 6.80 6.80 -12.08
C GLU A 60 6.55 7.67 -13.32
N PRO A 61 7.37 7.61 -14.40
CA PRO A 61 7.12 8.41 -15.61
C PRO A 61 5.78 8.10 -16.26
N GLN A 62 5.48 6.82 -16.47
CA GLN A 62 4.23 6.36 -17.08
C GLN A 62 3.01 6.61 -16.19
N THR A 63 3.20 6.52 -14.86
CA THR A 63 2.15 6.90 -13.91
C THR A 63 1.83 8.38 -14.03
N GLY A 64 2.85 9.24 -14.11
CA GLY A 64 2.68 10.67 -14.31
C GLY A 64 2.01 10.99 -15.65
N GLU A 65 2.40 10.33 -16.73
CA GLU A 65 1.77 10.43 -18.04
C GLU A 65 0.28 10.09 -17.98
N ALA A 66 -0.05 8.92 -17.39
CA ALA A 66 -1.44 8.51 -17.22
C ALA A 66 -2.26 9.56 -16.46
N PHE A 67 -1.74 10.05 -15.32
CA PHE A 67 -2.43 11.03 -14.49
C PHE A 67 -2.71 12.35 -15.21
N ARG A 68 -1.77 12.85 -16.05
CA ARG A 68 -1.98 14.05 -16.86
C ARG A 68 -2.98 13.84 -17.99
N GLY A 69 -3.07 12.62 -18.52
CA GLY A 69 -4.01 12.27 -19.60
C GLY A 69 -5.42 11.92 -19.15
N LEU A 70 -5.66 11.71 -17.85
CA LEU A 70 -6.96 11.35 -17.33
C LEU A 70 -7.93 12.54 -17.35
N LYS A 71 -9.22 12.25 -17.62
CA LYS A 71 -10.31 13.21 -17.47
C LYS A 71 -10.70 13.44 -16.00
N ALA A 72 -10.33 12.54 -15.10
CA ALA A 72 -10.53 12.69 -13.67
C ALA A 72 -9.67 13.82 -13.13
N LEU A 73 -10.20 14.61 -12.20
CA LEU A 73 -9.44 15.67 -11.55
C LEU A 73 -8.31 15.05 -10.71
N ARG A 74 -7.13 15.67 -10.71
CA ARG A 74 -5.99 15.23 -9.88
C ARG A 74 -6.37 15.08 -8.40
N SER A 75 -7.27 15.92 -7.90
CA SER A 75 -7.78 15.89 -6.53
C SER A 75 -8.69 14.69 -6.22
N GLU A 76 -9.19 14.00 -7.24
CA GLU A 76 -9.98 12.76 -7.06
C GLU A 76 -9.09 11.52 -6.98
N LEU A 77 -7.81 11.65 -7.32
CA LEU A 77 -6.85 10.56 -7.36
C LEU A 77 -5.91 10.65 -6.17
N PHE A 78 -5.59 9.50 -5.59
CA PHE A 78 -4.64 9.35 -4.51
C PHE A 78 -3.39 8.61 -5.03
N LEU A 79 -2.25 9.28 -5.04
CA LEU A 79 -0.99 8.74 -5.54
C LEU A 79 0.00 8.51 -4.41
N THR A 80 0.50 7.29 -4.31
CA THR A 80 1.57 6.90 -3.40
C THR A 80 2.83 6.55 -4.19
N THR A 81 3.99 7.05 -3.73
CA THR A 81 5.29 6.50 -4.10
C THR A 81 6.16 6.32 -2.87
N LYS A 82 7.34 5.67 -3.04
CA LYS A 82 8.19 5.28 -1.93
C LYS A 82 9.64 5.68 -2.18
N LEU A 83 10.27 6.22 -1.13
CA LEU A 83 11.71 6.44 -1.07
C LEU A 83 12.44 5.10 -1.10
N TRP A 84 13.37 4.94 -2.04
CA TRP A 84 14.16 3.72 -2.09
C TRP A 84 15.33 3.74 -1.08
N ASN A 85 15.85 2.57 -0.83
CA ASN A 85 16.82 2.25 0.22
C ASN A 85 18.19 2.96 0.07
N ASP A 86 18.57 3.36 -1.14
CA ASP A 86 19.81 4.08 -1.45
C ASP A 86 19.80 5.56 -1.04
N SER A 87 18.65 6.06 -0.61
CA SER A 87 18.42 7.49 -0.40
C SER A 87 18.05 7.84 1.04
N HIS A 88 18.49 7.04 2.02
CA HIS A 88 18.31 7.32 3.44
C HIS A 88 19.25 8.41 3.97
N GLY A 89 18.85 9.10 5.05
CA GLY A 89 19.64 10.13 5.74
C GLY A 89 18.94 11.49 5.76
N LYS A 90 19.69 12.58 5.90
CA LYS A 90 19.14 13.94 6.12
C LYS A 90 18.71 14.63 4.83
N ASP A 91 19.59 14.65 3.82
CA ASP A 91 19.36 15.41 2.57
C ASP A 91 19.01 14.53 1.37
N ALA A 92 19.44 13.28 1.37
CA ALA A 92 19.17 12.33 0.30
C ALA A 92 17.66 12.10 0.06
N PRO A 93 16.79 11.99 1.09
CA PRO A 93 15.36 11.83 0.89
C PRO A 93 14.72 13.01 0.14
N ILE A 94 15.20 14.24 0.38
CA ILE A 94 14.68 15.43 -0.31
C ILE A 94 15.07 15.40 -1.79
N ARG A 95 16.33 15.02 -2.11
CA ARG A 95 16.78 14.87 -3.50
C ARG A 95 16.00 13.75 -4.22
N ALA A 96 15.81 12.61 -3.57
CA ALA A 96 15.06 11.49 -4.12
C ALA A 96 13.59 11.84 -4.37
N PHE A 97 12.97 12.59 -3.44
CA PHE A 97 11.61 13.11 -3.62
C PHE A 97 11.54 14.04 -4.85
N ASN A 98 12.50 14.98 -5.00
CA ASN A 98 12.54 15.88 -6.15
C ASN A 98 12.64 15.10 -7.47
N ALA A 99 13.52 14.10 -7.52
CA ALA A 99 13.66 13.25 -8.69
C ALA A 99 12.39 12.44 -9.00
N SER A 100 11.66 11.95 -7.99
CA SER A 100 10.35 11.31 -8.18
C SER A 100 9.34 12.30 -8.76
N MET A 101 9.25 13.52 -8.22
CA MET A 101 8.34 14.56 -8.71
C MET A 101 8.64 14.97 -10.15
N GLU A 102 9.92 15.05 -10.51
CA GLU A 102 10.36 15.30 -11.89
C GLU A 102 9.90 14.17 -12.83
N ARG A 103 10.09 12.90 -12.44
CA ARG A 103 9.61 11.74 -13.23
C ARG A 103 8.09 11.73 -13.39
N PHE A 104 7.34 12.05 -12.35
CA PHE A 104 5.87 12.15 -12.44
C PHE A 104 5.42 13.36 -13.29
N GLY A 105 6.12 14.49 -13.24
CA GLY A 105 5.67 15.74 -13.82
C GLY A 105 4.35 16.20 -13.19
N LEU A 106 4.20 16.06 -11.87
CA LEU A 106 3.03 16.43 -11.06
C LEU A 106 3.45 17.46 -9.99
N GLU A 107 2.47 18.20 -9.46
CA GLU A 107 2.72 19.26 -8.47
C GLU A 107 2.89 18.72 -7.05
N TYR A 108 2.19 17.65 -6.68
CA TYR A 108 2.21 17.07 -5.34
C TYR A 108 1.97 15.55 -5.35
N LEU A 109 2.36 14.91 -4.24
CA LEU A 109 1.98 13.53 -3.89
C LEU A 109 0.93 13.54 -2.78
N ASP A 110 0.08 12.52 -2.76
CA ASP A 110 -0.86 12.31 -1.67
C ASP A 110 -0.19 11.59 -0.50
N LEU A 111 0.65 10.58 -0.77
CA LEU A 111 1.37 9.83 0.24
C LEU A 111 2.79 9.50 -0.22
N TYR A 112 3.77 9.76 0.64
CA TYR A 112 5.17 9.36 0.45
C TYR A 112 5.57 8.39 1.56
N LEU A 113 6.05 7.20 1.19
CA LEU A 113 6.44 6.16 2.12
C LEU A 113 7.97 5.97 2.14
N MET A 114 8.55 5.74 3.31
CA MET A 114 9.87 5.13 3.43
C MET A 114 9.72 3.63 3.15
N HIS A 115 10.41 3.10 2.12
CA HIS A 115 10.12 1.75 1.60
C HIS A 115 10.53 0.63 2.58
N TRP A 116 11.68 0.79 3.26
CA TRP A 116 12.20 -0.14 4.26
C TRP A 116 12.91 0.62 5.38
N PRO A 117 12.95 0.11 6.63
CA PRO A 117 13.60 0.78 7.73
C PRO A 117 15.13 0.77 7.65
N LEU A 118 15.76 -0.28 7.13
CA LEU A 118 17.21 -0.51 7.09
C LEU A 118 17.87 -0.24 8.45
N PRO A 119 17.49 -0.95 9.53
CA PRO A 119 17.98 -0.66 10.87
C PRO A 119 19.51 -0.77 11.00
N MET A 120 20.15 -1.58 10.16
CA MET A 120 21.62 -1.73 10.11
C MET A 120 22.36 -0.46 9.69
N LEU A 121 21.68 0.48 9.01
CA LEU A 121 22.26 1.78 8.65
C LEU A 121 22.04 2.86 9.69
N ASP A 122 21.08 2.66 10.59
CA ASP A 122 20.67 3.61 11.63
C ASP A 122 20.31 5.02 11.09
N LYS A 123 19.77 5.11 9.87
CA LYS A 123 19.45 6.38 9.18
C LYS A 123 17.95 6.67 9.06
N TYR A 124 17.07 5.74 9.45
CA TYR A 124 15.63 5.89 9.18
C TYR A 124 14.96 7.01 10.00
N VAL A 125 15.48 7.35 11.18
CA VAL A 125 14.96 8.48 11.95
C VAL A 125 15.30 9.81 11.29
N ASP A 126 16.52 10.00 10.81
CA ASP A 126 16.90 11.20 10.05
C ASP A 126 16.14 11.28 8.71
N THR A 127 15.92 10.14 8.06
CA THR A 127 15.06 10.03 6.87
C THR A 127 13.64 10.50 7.17
N TRP A 128 13.09 10.07 8.31
CA TRP A 128 11.75 10.47 8.75
C TRP A 128 11.65 11.98 9.01
N ARG A 129 12.66 12.57 9.66
CA ARG A 129 12.74 14.04 9.84
C ARG A 129 12.73 14.79 8.50
N ALA A 130 13.44 14.28 7.49
CA ALA A 130 13.40 14.86 6.15
C ALA A 130 12.01 14.74 5.49
N MET A 131 11.30 13.63 5.69
CA MET A 131 9.93 13.47 5.20
C MET A 131 8.93 14.38 5.93
N ILE A 132 9.07 14.58 7.23
CA ILE A 132 8.29 15.56 8.01
C ILE A 132 8.48 16.97 7.41
N LYS A 133 9.71 17.34 7.07
CA LYS A 133 10.01 18.62 6.42
C LYS A 133 9.30 18.74 5.08
N LEU A 134 9.37 17.74 4.20
CA LEU A 134 8.67 17.75 2.91
C LEU A 134 7.16 17.95 3.09
N ARG A 135 6.55 17.32 4.09
CA ARG A 135 5.13 17.50 4.41
C ARG A 135 4.85 18.92 4.93
N SER A 136 5.68 19.46 5.82
CA SER A 136 5.50 20.82 6.35
C SER A 136 5.63 21.90 5.27
N GLU A 137 6.41 21.64 4.23
CA GLU A 137 6.53 22.48 3.03
C GLU A 137 5.35 22.32 2.06
N GLY A 138 4.39 21.44 2.35
CA GLY A 138 3.20 21.19 1.51
C GLY A 138 3.48 20.40 0.23
N ARG A 139 4.68 19.85 0.07
CA ARG A 139 5.13 19.12 -1.13
C ARG A 139 4.55 17.72 -1.22
N VAL A 140 4.23 17.12 -0.10
CA VAL A 140 3.47 15.88 0.03
C VAL A 140 2.36 16.09 1.06
N LYS A 141 1.21 15.47 0.82
CA LYS A 141 0.04 15.63 1.71
C LYS A 141 0.17 14.81 2.99
N SER A 142 0.50 13.53 2.88
CA SER A 142 0.67 12.58 3.99
C SER A 142 2.01 11.86 3.87
N ILE A 143 2.58 11.46 5.02
CA ILE A 143 3.80 10.66 5.06
C ILE A 143 3.56 9.38 5.85
N GLY A 144 4.27 8.33 5.49
CA GLY A 144 4.18 7.04 6.14
C GLY A 144 5.42 6.19 5.90
N VAL A 145 5.31 4.94 6.28
CA VAL A 145 6.39 3.98 6.17
C VAL A 145 5.93 2.67 5.55
N SER A 146 6.86 1.82 5.17
CA SER A 146 6.57 0.47 4.69
C SER A 146 7.54 -0.51 5.34
N ASN A 147 7.04 -1.68 5.71
CA ASN A 147 7.81 -2.78 6.32
C ASN A 147 8.43 -2.44 7.70
N PHE A 148 7.84 -1.52 8.44
CA PHE A 148 8.29 -1.18 9.79
C PHE A 148 7.68 -2.14 10.81
N THR A 149 8.52 -2.61 11.75
CA THR A 149 8.10 -3.36 12.93
C THR A 149 7.61 -2.41 14.03
N GLU A 150 6.99 -2.96 15.09
CA GLU A 150 6.58 -2.17 16.26
C GLU A 150 7.75 -1.38 16.87
N GLN A 151 8.95 -2.00 16.95
CA GLN A 151 10.15 -1.35 17.50
C GLN A 151 10.60 -0.16 16.62
N HIS A 152 10.59 -0.33 15.30
CA HIS A 152 10.93 0.77 14.38
C HIS A 152 9.95 1.93 14.50
N LEU A 153 8.64 1.63 14.57
CA LEU A 153 7.59 2.64 14.70
C LEU A 153 7.68 3.37 16.05
N GLN A 154 7.87 2.62 17.15
CA GLN A 154 8.00 3.21 18.47
C GLN A 154 9.18 4.20 18.51
N ARG A 155 10.34 3.81 17.97
CA ARG A 155 11.51 4.68 17.90
C ARG A 155 11.27 5.95 17.07
N LEU A 156 10.56 5.84 15.92
CA LEU A 156 10.19 7.05 15.16
C LEU A 156 9.35 8.00 16.01
N ILE A 157 8.34 7.47 16.70
CA ILE A 157 7.43 8.25 17.54
C ILE A 157 8.20 8.90 18.70
N ASP A 158 9.03 8.13 19.40
CA ASP A 158 9.78 8.61 20.58
C ASP A 158 10.78 9.69 20.21
N GLU A 159 11.48 9.56 19.08
CA GLU A 159 12.54 10.50 18.69
C GLU A 159 12.05 11.70 17.88
N THR A 160 10.83 11.69 17.36
CA THR A 160 10.33 12.77 16.49
C THR A 160 8.99 13.35 16.91
N GLY A 161 8.23 12.66 17.76
CA GLY A 161 6.86 13.01 18.12
C GLY A 161 5.84 12.83 16.98
N GLU A 162 6.28 12.37 15.81
CA GLU A 162 5.45 12.29 14.61
C GLU A 162 5.08 10.84 14.29
N VAL A 163 3.77 10.56 14.21
CA VAL A 163 3.22 9.23 13.94
C VAL A 163 3.02 9.05 12.45
N PRO A 164 3.53 7.96 11.82
CA PRO A 164 3.25 7.66 10.42
C PRO A 164 1.75 7.52 10.15
N ALA A 165 1.26 8.11 9.05
CA ALA A 165 -0.15 7.97 8.68
C ALA A 165 -0.50 6.55 8.20
N VAL A 166 0.45 5.89 7.56
CA VAL A 166 0.31 4.54 7.00
C VAL A 166 1.57 3.73 7.31
N ASN A 167 1.41 2.44 7.64
CA ASN A 167 2.47 1.45 7.53
C ASN A 167 2.02 0.38 6.52
N GLN A 168 2.67 0.34 5.35
CA GLN A 168 2.38 -0.62 4.30
C GLN A 168 3.21 -1.88 4.51
N VAL A 169 2.58 -3.01 4.80
CA VAL A 169 3.23 -4.27 5.19
C VAL A 169 2.73 -5.46 4.39
N GLU A 170 3.55 -6.51 4.31
CA GLU A 170 3.05 -7.82 3.88
C GLU A 170 1.91 -8.26 4.78
N MET A 171 0.74 -8.53 4.19
CA MET A 171 -0.38 -9.07 4.93
C MET A 171 -1.27 -9.89 4.01
N HIS A 172 -1.58 -11.10 4.44
CA HIS A 172 -2.51 -12.05 3.81
C HIS A 172 -2.93 -13.09 4.86
N PRO A 173 -3.92 -13.97 4.60
CA PRO A 173 -4.41 -14.92 5.59
C PRO A 173 -3.35 -15.80 6.28
N TYR A 174 -2.23 -16.12 5.61
CA TYR A 174 -1.11 -16.86 6.24
C TYR A 174 -0.21 -15.99 7.12
N PHE A 175 -0.22 -14.67 6.94
CA PHE A 175 0.63 -13.73 7.67
C PHE A 175 -0.15 -12.47 8.02
N GLN A 176 -0.85 -12.49 9.16
CA GLN A 176 -1.89 -11.51 9.49
C GLN A 176 -1.39 -10.30 10.27
N GLN A 177 -0.13 -10.28 10.69
CA GLN A 177 0.47 -9.14 11.40
C GLN A 177 -0.33 -8.69 12.64
N ARG A 178 -1.00 -9.61 13.37
CA ARG A 178 -1.94 -9.27 14.45
C ARG A 178 -1.33 -8.37 15.54
N PRO A 179 -0.11 -8.64 16.09
CA PRO A 179 0.49 -7.74 17.05
C PRO A 179 0.75 -6.35 16.46
N LEU A 180 1.35 -6.28 15.28
CA LEU A 180 1.66 -5.03 14.60
C LEU A 180 0.39 -4.22 14.28
N ARG A 181 -0.69 -4.86 13.83
CA ARG A 181 -1.98 -4.19 13.61
C ARG A 181 -2.56 -3.62 14.90
N LYS A 182 -2.47 -4.35 16.03
CA LYS A 182 -2.88 -3.83 17.33
C LYS A 182 -2.07 -2.59 17.74
N PHE A 183 -0.77 -2.56 17.42
CA PHE A 183 0.06 -1.38 17.60
C PHE A 183 -0.42 -0.22 16.72
N HIS A 184 -0.71 -0.51 15.44
CA HIS A 184 -1.24 0.49 14.51
C HIS A 184 -2.54 1.10 15.01
N ASP A 185 -3.51 0.27 15.43
CA ASP A 185 -4.80 0.72 15.94
C ASP A 185 -4.64 1.65 17.15
N LYS A 186 -3.72 1.31 18.08
CA LYS A 186 -3.41 2.13 19.26
C LYS A 186 -2.89 3.52 18.89
N HIS A 187 -2.14 3.64 17.80
CA HIS A 187 -1.51 4.89 17.37
C HIS A 187 -2.21 5.59 16.21
N GLY A 188 -3.34 5.06 15.74
CA GLY A 188 -4.09 5.61 14.61
C GLY A 188 -3.36 5.48 13.27
N ILE A 189 -2.48 4.48 13.12
CA ILE A 189 -1.75 4.20 11.88
C ILE A 189 -2.62 3.31 11.00
N VAL A 190 -2.84 3.66 9.75
CA VAL A 190 -3.53 2.79 8.81
C VAL A 190 -2.60 1.64 8.39
N THR A 191 -3.05 0.40 8.61
CA THR A 191 -2.41 -0.77 8.01
C THR A 191 -2.77 -0.85 6.53
N GLN A 192 -1.76 -0.92 5.65
CA GLN A 192 -1.99 -1.19 4.23
C GLN A 192 -1.29 -2.48 3.82
N ALA A 193 -2.05 -3.41 3.23
CA ALA A 193 -1.55 -4.73 2.82
C ALA A 193 -0.92 -4.67 1.42
N TRP A 194 0.39 -4.97 1.32
CA TRP A 194 0.97 -5.34 0.04
C TRP A 194 0.94 -6.87 -0.12
N SER A 195 0.90 -7.36 -1.36
CA SER A 195 0.69 -8.77 -1.71
C SER A 195 -0.51 -9.41 -0.97
N PRO A 196 -1.70 -8.79 -0.97
CA PRO A 196 -2.83 -9.24 -0.16
C PRO A 196 -3.30 -10.67 -0.48
N MET A 197 -2.95 -11.19 -1.64
CA MET A 197 -3.23 -12.57 -2.07
C MET A 197 -1.99 -13.47 -2.04
N GLY A 198 -0.92 -13.07 -1.28
CA GLY A 198 0.33 -13.84 -1.18
C GLY A 198 1.29 -13.67 -2.36
N GLY A 199 0.92 -12.94 -3.39
CA GLY A 199 1.75 -12.73 -4.59
C GLY A 199 2.06 -14.02 -5.33
N SER A 200 3.29 -14.13 -5.86
CA SER A 200 3.80 -15.37 -6.49
C SER A 200 4.46 -16.33 -5.50
N PHE A 201 4.52 -15.97 -4.22
CA PHE A 201 5.29 -16.70 -3.21
C PHE A 201 4.47 -17.81 -2.56
N VAL A 202 3.16 -17.62 -2.43
CA VAL A 202 2.26 -18.58 -1.77
C VAL A 202 0.99 -18.80 -2.59
N LYS A 203 0.52 -20.05 -2.60
CA LYS A 203 -0.69 -20.43 -3.34
C LYS A 203 -1.95 -20.21 -2.51
N MET A 204 -2.16 -18.98 -2.07
CA MET A 204 -3.27 -18.59 -1.21
C MET A 204 -4.64 -18.88 -1.82
N LEU A 205 -4.78 -18.65 -3.13
CA LEU A 205 -6.05 -18.82 -3.82
C LEU A 205 -6.42 -20.29 -4.04
N ASP A 206 -5.46 -21.21 -3.89
CA ASP A 206 -5.66 -22.67 -4.02
C ASP A 206 -6.03 -23.32 -2.65
N GLU A 207 -6.09 -22.53 -1.57
CA GLU A 207 -6.47 -23.05 -0.25
C GLU A 207 -7.89 -23.61 -0.25
N PRO A 208 -8.10 -24.84 0.31
CA PRO A 208 -9.41 -25.48 0.33
C PRO A 208 -10.51 -24.62 0.96
N VAL A 209 -10.19 -23.92 2.06
CA VAL A 209 -11.15 -23.05 2.73
C VAL A 209 -11.54 -21.85 1.85
N VAL A 210 -10.58 -21.28 1.11
CA VAL A 210 -10.84 -20.19 0.15
C VAL A 210 -11.75 -20.69 -0.97
N GLY A 211 -11.48 -21.88 -1.54
CA GLY A 211 -12.32 -22.51 -2.55
C GLY A 211 -13.75 -22.80 -2.06
N THR A 212 -13.88 -23.33 -0.84
CA THR A 212 -15.19 -23.59 -0.21
C THR A 212 -16.00 -22.29 -0.05
N LEU A 213 -15.37 -21.23 0.43
CA LEU A 213 -16.02 -19.92 0.61
C LEU A 213 -16.35 -19.27 -0.74
N ALA A 214 -15.51 -19.44 -1.75
CA ALA A 214 -15.78 -18.97 -3.11
C ALA A 214 -17.06 -19.62 -3.68
N GLN A 215 -17.21 -20.93 -3.52
CA GLN A 215 -18.43 -21.65 -3.90
C GLN A 215 -19.65 -21.19 -3.08
N LYS A 216 -19.52 -21.09 -1.76
CA LYS A 216 -20.59 -20.65 -0.85
C LYS A 216 -21.16 -19.29 -1.25
N HIS A 217 -20.30 -18.34 -1.61
CA HIS A 217 -20.69 -16.97 -1.95
C HIS A 217 -20.91 -16.73 -3.45
N GLY A 218 -20.65 -17.73 -4.32
CA GLY A 218 -20.73 -17.56 -5.78
C GLY A 218 -19.74 -16.51 -6.30
N ARG A 219 -18.54 -16.47 -5.73
CA ARG A 219 -17.48 -15.49 -5.99
C ARG A 219 -16.15 -16.17 -6.33
N THR A 220 -15.20 -15.39 -6.84
CA THR A 220 -13.86 -15.92 -7.11
C THR A 220 -13.03 -16.03 -5.81
N PRO A 221 -12.02 -16.91 -5.74
CA PRO A 221 -11.08 -16.98 -4.63
C PRO A 221 -10.44 -15.62 -4.30
N SER A 222 -10.12 -14.82 -5.32
CA SER A 222 -9.55 -13.47 -5.13
C SER A 222 -10.51 -12.54 -4.40
N GLU A 223 -11.78 -12.50 -4.79
CA GLU A 223 -12.82 -11.70 -4.12
C GLU A 223 -12.98 -12.08 -2.65
N ILE A 224 -12.92 -13.38 -2.32
CA ILE A 224 -13.01 -13.87 -0.93
C ILE A 224 -11.83 -13.36 -0.10
N VAL A 225 -10.60 -13.52 -0.58
CA VAL A 225 -9.40 -13.09 0.16
C VAL A 225 -9.37 -11.57 0.33
N LEU A 226 -9.74 -10.81 -0.71
CA LEU A 226 -9.81 -9.35 -0.62
C LEU A 226 -10.94 -8.89 0.32
N ALA A 227 -12.11 -9.55 0.29
CA ALA A 227 -13.20 -9.28 1.23
C ALA A 227 -12.80 -9.53 2.68
N TRP A 228 -11.97 -10.55 2.94
CA TRP A 228 -11.41 -10.78 4.28
C TRP A 228 -10.54 -9.59 4.74
N HIS A 229 -9.68 -9.03 3.88
CA HIS A 229 -8.92 -7.82 4.22
C HIS A 229 -9.84 -6.63 4.52
N ILE A 230 -10.87 -6.45 3.71
CA ILE A 230 -11.87 -5.40 3.91
C ILE A 230 -12.55 -5.56 5.28
N SER A 231 -12.94 -6.78 5.66
CA SER A 231 -13.54 -7.08 6.97
C SER A 231 -12.57 -6.86 8.13
N CYS A 232 -11.25 -7.01 7.89
CA CYS A 232 -10.21 -6.69 8.85
C CYS A 232 -9.98 -5.18 9.03
N GLY A 233 -10.66 -4.31 8.28
CA GLY A 233 -10.50 -2.86 8.36
C GLY A 233 -9.16 -2.33 7.87
N VAL A 234 -8.46 -3.05 6.98
CA VAL A 234 -7.15 -2.62 6.43
C VAL A 234 -7.30 -2.07 5.01
N SER A 235 -6.37 -1.22 4.60
CA SER A 235 -6.21 -0.84 3.21
C SER A 235 -5.47 -1.94 2.45
N LEU A 236 -5.68 -2.06 1.15
CA LEU A 236 -5.04 -3.10 0.34
C LEU A 236 -4.74 -2.63 -1.08
N ILE A 237 -3.63 -3.12 -1.65
CA ILE A 237 -3.14 -2.73 -2.97
C ILE A 237 -2.84 -3.97 -3.84
N PRO A 238 -3.86 -4.77 -4.21
CA PRO A 238 -3.65 -5.88 -5.13
C PRO A 238 -3.13 -5.38 -6.48
N LYS A 239 -2.32 -6.21 -7.15
CA LYS A 239 -1.91 -5.98 -8.53
C LYS A 239 -2.97 -6.60 -9.46
N ALA A 240 -3.34 -5.88 -10.52
CA ALA A 240 -4.16 -6.39 -11.61
C ALA A 240 -3.79 -5.69 -12.93
N THR A 241 -3.77 -6.43 -14.03
CA THR A 241 -3.44 -5.91 -15.35
C THR A 241 -4.61 -6.01 -16.33
N SER A 242 -5.50 -7.00 -16.16
CA SER A 242 -6.67 -7.18 -17.01
C SER A 242 -7.89 -6.43 -16.45
N THR A 243 -8.75 -5.95 -17.34
CA THR A 243 -10.02 -5.31 -16.97
C THR A 243 -10.91 -6.25 -16.14
N LYS A 244 -10.86 -7.57 -16.40
CA LYS A 244 -11.54 -8.58 -15.62
C LYS A 244 -11.08 -8.58 -14.17
N HIS A 245 -9.77 -8.70 -13.91
CA HIS A 245 -9.23 -8.72 -12.53
C HIS A 245 -9.40 -7.38 -11.82
N LEU A 246 -9.35 -6.25 -12.54
CA LEU A 246 -9.67 -4.94 -11.96
C LEU A 246 -11.11 -4.90 -11.43
N ALA A 247 -12.07 -5.40 -12.23
CA ALA A 247 -13.47 -5.46 -11.82
C ALA A 247 -13.70 -6.45 -10.66
N GLU A 248 -13.10 -7.65 -10.71
CA GLU A 248 -13.18 -8.65 -9.63
C GLU A 248 -12.65 -8.10 -8.31
N ASN A 249 -11.50 -7.42 -8.31
CA ASN A 249 -10.97 -6.84 -7.08
C ASN A 249 -11.93 -5.80 -6.47
N MET A 250 -12.58 -4.97 -7.29
CA MET A 250 -13.58 -4.01 -6.82
C MET A 250 -14.84 -4.69 -6.32
N ALA A 251 -15.25 -5.80 -6.94
CA ALA A 251 -16.43 -6.59 -6.54
C ALA A 251 -16.25 -7.26 -5.16
N ALA A 252 -15.03 -7.31 -4.61
CA ALA A 252 -14.81 -7.79 -3.24
C ALA A 252 -15.63 -7.04 -2.17
N TYR A 253 -16.02 -5.78 -2.41
CA TYR A 253 -16.93 -5.03 -1.53
C TYR A 253 -18.36 -5.57 -1.48
N GLU A 254 -18.77 -6.31 -2.49
CA GLU A 254 -20.09 -6.94 -2.56
C GLU A 254 -20.16 -8.25 -1.77
N VAL A 255 -18.99 -8.84 -1.44
CA VAL A 255 -18.91 -10.08 -0.67
C VAL A 255 -19.20 -9.78 0.80
N LYS A 256 -20.19 -10.46 1.37
CA LYS A 256 -20.56 -10.33 2.79
C LYS A 256 -20.14 -11.60 3.53
N LEU A 257 -18.91 -11.61 4.01
CA LEU A 257 -18.41 -12.67 4.89
C LEU A 257 -19.07 -12.54 6.27
N ASN A 258 -19.58 -13.64 6.80
CA ASN A 258 -20.04 -13.68 8.19
C ASN A 258 -18.85 -13.95 9.15
N GLU A 259 -19.11 -13.97 10.45
CA GLU A 259 -18.06 -14.18 11.47
C GLU A 259 -17.36 -15.53 11.32
N ASP A 260 -18.07 -16.60 10.97
CA ASP A 260 -17.49 -17.93 10.75
C ASP A 260 -16.57 -17.95 9.51
N ASP A 261 -16.95 -17.26 8.43
CA ASP A 261 -16.16 -17.15 7.22
C ASP A 261 -14.84 -16.39 7.51
N VAL A 262 -14.94 -15.29 8.23
CA VAL A 262 -13.78 -14.50 8.65
C VAL A 262 -12.90 -15.30 9.59
N ALA A 263 -13.49 -16.07 10.54
CA ALA A 263 -12.74 -16.92 11.45
C ALA A 263 -12.00 -18.05 10.71
N ALA A 264 -12.67 -18.69 9.74
CA ALA A 264 -12.07 -19.76 8.93
C ALA A 264 -10.84 -19.28 8.13
N LEU A 265 -10.91 -18.09 7.49
CA LEU A 265 -9.76 -17.49 6.82
C LEU A 265 -8.70 -17.03 7.83
N SER A 266 -9.11 -16.53 8.99
CA SER A 266 -8.21 -16.07 10.04
C SER A 266 -7.50 -17.23 10.77
N ALA A 267 -8.01 -18.44 10.67
CA ALA A 267 -7.36 -19.67 11.19
C ALA A 267 -6.15 -20.10 10.34
N LEU A 268 -5.97 -19.53 9.13
CA LEU A 268 -4.82 -19.80 8.27
C LEU A 268 -3.52 -19.12 8.73
N ASP A 269 -3.58 -18.23 9.74
CA ASP A 269 -2.39 -17.55 10.27
C ASP A 269 -1.35 -18.53 10.80
N ARG A 270 -0.09 -18.35 10.43
CA ARG A 270 0.99 -19.25 10.83
C ARG A 270 2.32 -18.52 10.99
N ALA A 271 3.17 -19.04 11.88
CA ALA A 271 4.45 -18.39 12.24
C ALA A 271 5.43 -18.29 11.05
N ASP A 272 5.38 -19.25 10.13
CA ASP A 272 6.18 -19.29 8.90
C ASP A 272 5.46 -18.68 7.68
N GLY A 273 4.37 -17.97 7.90
CA GLY A 273 3.51 -17.40 6.85
C GLY A 273 4.11 -16.26 6.06
N ARG A 274 5.17 -15.63 6.55
CA ARG A 274 5.88 -14.56 5.82
C ARG A 274 6.47 -15.10 4.51
N ALA A 275 6.17 -14.44 3.41
CA ALA A 275 6.67 -14.79 2.08
C ALA A 275 7.77 -13.82 1.60
N GLY A 276 7.67 -12.56 1.98
CA GLY A 276 8.67 -11.52 1.66
C GLY A 276 9.82 -11.47 2.67
N PRO A 277 10.83 -10.62 2.42
CA PRO A 277 11.98 -10.50 3.29
C PRO A 277 11.63 -9.94 4.67
N ALA A 278 12.39 -10.34 5.70
CA ALA A 278 12.26 -9.80 7.05
C ALA A 278 12.81 -8.36 7.10
N PRO A 279 12.07 -7.39 7.68
CA PRO A 279 12.48 -5.98 7.72
C PRO A 279 13.85 -5.74 8.32
N ASP A 280 14.22 -6.51 9.36
CA ASP A 280 15.50 -6.36 10.07
C ASP A 280 16.71 -6.91 9.31
N LYS A 281 16.47 -7.67 8.24
CA LYS A 281 17.52 -8.36 7.45
C LYS A 281 17.61 -7.89 6.01
N PHE A 282 16.61 -7.14 5.53
CA PHE A 282 16.57 -6.69 4.15
C PHE A 282 17.49 -5.49 3.95
N ASP A 283 18.48 -5.63 3.04
CA ASP A 283 19.51 -4.64 2.79
C ASP A 283 19.71 -4.30 1.29
N MET A 284 18.85 -4.79 0.41
CA MET A 284 18.93 -4.51 -1.02
C MET A 284 18.91 -2.99 -1.30
N GLY A 285 19.89 -2.48 -2.02
CA GLY A 285 20.03 -1.06 -2.34
C GLY A 285 20.53 -0.20 -1.18
N ALA A 286 20.90 -0.79 -0.04
CA ALA A 286 21.48 -0.06 1.07
C ALA A 286 22.88 0.45 0.69
N GLN A 287 23.10 1.77 0.76
CA GLN A 287 24.43 2.34 0.63
C GLN A 287 25.11 2.25 2.00
N ARG A 288 26.09 1.35 2.11
CA ARG A 288 27.01 1.30 3.25
C ARG A 288 28.10 2.33 2.98
N GLU A 289 28.37 3.18 3.96
CA GLU A 289 29.56 4.04 3.93
C GLU A 289 30.79 3.14 3.94
N ALA A 290 31.73 3.37 2.98
CA ALA A 290 32.98 2.62 2.84
C ALA A 290 33.97 2.97 3.94
#